data_4da6cf43a48fd2b93efe5b36ce5827ac
#
_entry.id   4da6cf43a48fd2b93efe5b36ce5827ac
#
_cell.length_a   1.000
_cell.length_b   1.000
_cell.length_c   1.000
_cell.angle_alpha   90.00
_cell.angle_beta   90.00
_cell.angle_gamma   90.00
#
_symmetry.space_group_name_H-M   'P 1'
#
loop_
_entity.id
_entity.type
_entity.pdbx_description
1 polymer ?
#
loop_
_entity_poly.entity_id
_entity_poly.type
_entity_poly.pdbx_seq_one_letter_code
_entity_poly.pdbx_strand_id
1 'polypeptide(L)'
;MNKQVVKRRSVRPLVFGVLALAFLLAMWEAYRNWIGPWLGTERKVGTVLGFKLLPRANDLAMPSVFDMVREFGQPQTRGSSTSVLSVVAEATLNSLLLALAALAVGTVIGISAAMVMTRFDFARRGLMPWLVISQTIPLIALAPLTVTWGGQINILGFEWQKWTSAVVLGAFLSFFPISVGALRGFNSPSSESVELMDSYAASWWSTWRKLRLPAALPYLTPAMRLAASAAVFGVIVSEITVGLTDGVGFLILSYLQEGTSRPAKVYTAIAGTVVLGLAMASLVSLGDRYFARHRPKEVTA
;
A
#
# COMPACT_ATOMS: atom_id res chain seq x y z
N MET A 1 -39.07 -3.03 -24.39
CA MET A 1 -39.15 -3.71 -23.07
C MET A 1 -37.74 -4.26 -22.76
N ASN A 2 -36.92 -3.45 -22.12
CA ASN A 2 -35.48 -3.73 -21.98
C ASN A 2 -35.24 -4.30 -20.57
N LYS A 3 -35.09 -5.64 -20.46
CA LYS A 3 -34.79 -6.33 -19.22
C LYS A 3 -33.34 -5.97 -18.83
N GLN A 4 -33.19 -5.09 -17.88
CA GLN A 4 -31.91 -4.86 -17.20
C GLN A 4 -31.49 -6.19 -16.55
N VAL A 5 -30.51 -6.85 -17.14
CA VAL A 5 -29.83 -7.99 -16.53
C VAL A 5 -29.02 -7.43 -15.34
N VAL A 6 -29.60 -7.49 -14.16
CA VAL A 6 -28.90 -7.24 -12.90
C VAL A 6 -27.82 -8.31 -12.80
N LYS A 7 -26.58 -7.92 -13.13
CA LYS A 7 -25.40 -8.77 -13.02
C LYS A 7 -25.22 -9.12 -11.54
N ARG A 8 -25.78 -10.25 -11.08
CA ARG A 8 -25.57 -10.79 -9.72
C ARG A 8 -24.07 -10.86 -9.49
N ARG A 9 -23.57 -10.10 -8.51
CA ARG A 9 -22.18 -10.18 -8.09
C ARG A 9 -21.86 -11.62 -7.77
N SER A 10 -21.02 -12.24 -8.60
CA SER A 10 -20.51 -13.58 -8.35
C SER A 10 -19.77 -13.56 -7.01
N VAL A 11 -20.25 -14.33 -6.02
CA VAL A 11 -19.57 -14.54 -4.74
C VAL A 11 -18.33 -15.42 -4.91
N ARG A 12 -18.16 -16.01 -6.10
CA ARG A 12 -17.06 -16.92 -6.44
C ARG A 12 -15.65 -16.37 -6.07
N PRO A 13 -15.27 -15.13 -6.45
CA PRO A 13 -13.92 -14.65 -6.12
C PRO A 13 -13.66 -14.51 -4.61
N LEU A 14 -14.69 -14.19 -3.83
CA LEU A 14 -14.57 -14.13 -2.37
C LEU A 14 -14.40 -15.54 -1.78
N VAL A 15 -15.17 -16.52 -2.27
CA VAL A 15 -15.05 -17.91 -1.84
C VAL A 15 -13.68 -18.47 -2.18
N PHE A 16 -13.17 -18.23 -3.40
CA PHE A 16 -11.82 -18.65 -3.78
C PHE A 16 -10.73 -17.97 -2.95
N GLY A 17 -10.90 -16.70 -2.59
CA GLY A 17 -9.97 -16.00 -1.72
C GLY A 17 -9.92 -16.59 -0.31
N VAL A 18 -11.08 -16.90 0.27
CA VAL A 18 -11.17 -17.55 1.59
C VAL A 18 -10.60 -18.96 1.55
N LEU A 19 -10.90 -19.75 0.51
CA LEU A 19 -10.35 -21.10 0.33
C LEU A 19 -8.82 -21.07 0.17
N ALA A 20 -8.29 -20.13 -0.58
CA ALA A 20 -6.84 -19.97 -0.74
C ALA A 20 -6.17 -19.62 0.60
N LEU A 21 -6.75 -18.71 1.38
CA LEU A 21 -6.25 -18.38 2.71
C LEU A 21 -6.31 -19.58 3.65
N ALA A 22 -7.44 -20.29 3.68
CA ALA A 22 -7.61 -21.49 4.50
C ALA A 22 -6.59 -22.59 4.10
N PHE A 23 -6.34 -22.74 2.81
CA PHE A 23 -5.34 -23.68 2.30
C PHE A 23 -3.91 -23.30 2.76
N LEU A 24 -3.55 -22.02 2.70
CA LEU A 24 -2.24 -21.54 3.18
C LEU A 24 -2.07 -21.76 4.67
N LEU A 25 -3.10 -21.49 5.48
CA LEU A 25 -3.08 -21.74 6.92
C LEU A 25 -3.01 -23.24 7.24
N ALA A 26 -3.75 -24.06 6.50
CA ALA A 26 -3.68 -25.52 6.64
C ALA A 26 -2.28 -26.06 6.26
N MET A 27 -1.67 -25.51 5.20
CA MET A 27 -0.31 -25.86 4.79
C MET A 27 0.72 -25.44 5.85
N TRP A 28 0.55 -24.29 6.48
CA TRP A 28 1.39 -23.84 7.61
C TRP A 28 1.31 -24.83 8.79
N GLU A 29 0.09 -25.20 9.21
CA GLU A 29 -0.10 -26.15 10.32
C GLU A 29 0.39 -27.57 9.94
N ALA A 30 0.16 -28.01 8.71
CA ALA A 30 0.65 -29.31 8.25
C ALA A 30 2.19 -29.36 8.23
N TYR A 31 2.84 -28.30 7.75
CA TYR A 31 4.28 -28.19 7.79
C TYR A 31 4.81 -28.23 9.23
N ARG A 32 4.22 -27.41 10.12
CA ARG A 32 4.62 -27.32 11.53
C ARG A 32 4.47 -28.66 12.27
N ASN A 33 3.33 -29.33 12.10
CA ASN A 33 2.96 -30.47 12.94
C ASN A 33 3.42 -31.83 12.36
N TRP A 34 3.53 -31.96 11.04
CA TRP A 34 3.78 -33.24 10.37
C TRP A 34 5.10 -33.24 9.64
N ILE A 35 5.34 -32.28 8.77
CA ILE A 35 6.53 -32.29 7.89
C ILE A 35 7.79 -31.89 8.66
N GLY A 36 7.71 -30.85 9.49
CA GLY A 36 8.85 -30.34 10.25
C GLY A 36 9.40 -31.34 11.26
N PRO A 37 8.57 -31.98 12.12
CA PRO A 37 9.01 -33.02 13.04
C PRO A 37 9.53 -34.27 12.34
N TRP A 38 8.96 -34.65 11.18
CA TRP A 38 9.39 -35.80 10.40
C TRP A 38 10.74 -35.56 9.72
N LEU A 39 11.05 -34.35 9.29
CA LEU A 39 12.28 -33.97 8.59
C LEU A 39 13.46 -33.62 9.51
N GLY A 40 13.23 -33.47 10.81
CA GLY A 40 14.31 -33.18 11.73
C GLY A 40 13.90 -32.67 13.09
N THR A 41 14.37 -33.35 14.11
CA THR A 41 14.24 -32.96 15.52
C THR A 41 14.60 -31.51 15.79
N GLU A 42 14.07 -30.97 16.88
CA GLU A 42 14.10 -29.59 17.39
C GLU A 42 15.40 -28.79 17.28
N ARG A 43 16.51 -29.42 16.96
CA ARG A 43 17.85 -28.81 16.84
C ARG A 43 18.48 -28.85 15.46
N LYS A 44 17.97 -29.64 14.53
CA LYS A 44 18.56 -29.73 13.19
C LYS A 44 17.63 -29.09 12.18
N VAL A 45 18.08 -28.00 11.59
CA VAL A 45 17.53 -27.49 10.35
C VAL A 45 17.45 -28.63 9.35
N GLY A 46 16.28 -28.85 8.74
CA GLY A 46 16.09 -29.91 7.76
C GLY A 46 17.15 -29.82 6.66
N THR A 47 18.15 -30.68 6.75
CA THR A 47 19.20 -30.76 5.73
C THR A 47 18.81 -31.83 4.73
N VAL A 48 18.43 -31.41 3.53
CA VAL A 48 18.31 -32.29 2.38
C VAL A 48 19.65 -32.24 1.63
N LEU A 49 20.32 -33.36 1.48
CA LEU A 49 21.65 -33.49 0.83
C LEU A 49 22.72 -32.54 1.43
N GLY A 50 22.70 -32.30 2.75
CA GLY A 50 23.66 -31.43 3.42
C GLY A 50 23.36 -29.93 3.35
N PHE A 51 22.32 -29.51 2.62
CA PHE A 51 21.88 -28.13 2.53
C PHE A 51 20.72 -27.85 3.49
N LYS A 52 20.75 -26.69 4.17
CA LYS A 52 19.69 -26.21 5.06
C LYS A 52 18.55 -25.59 4.23
N LEU A 53 17.73 -26.44 3.61
CA LEU A 53 16.71 -26.00 2.66
C LEU A 53 15.34 -25.72 3.30
N LEU A 54 15.08 -26.26 4.50
CA LEU A 54 13.77 -26.18 5.13
C LEU A 54 13.80 -25.30 6.39
N PRO A 55 12.78 -24.43 6.60
CA PRO A 55 12.69 -23.59 7.79
C PRO A 55 12.49 -24.44 9.06
N ARG A 56 12.90 -23.89 10.19
CA ARG A 56 12.70 -24.53 11.50
C ARG A 56 11.21 -24.58 11.84
N ALA A 57 10.71 -25.78 12.12
CA ALA A 57 9.33 -26.00 12.56
C ALA A 57 9.27 -26.08 14.10
N ASN A 58 9.59 -25.00 14.79
CA ASN A 58 9.46 -24.90 16.24
C ASN A 58 8.56 -23.72 16.63
N ASP A 59 8.06 -23.70 17.85
CA ASP A 59 7.14 -22.68 18.34
C ASP A 59 7.71 -21.26 18.29
N LEU A 60 9.03 -21.11 18.34
CA LEU A 60 9.72 -19.84 18.20
C LEU A 60 9.69 -19.28 16.77
N ALA A 61 9.90 -20.17 15.78
CA ALA A 61 9.97 -19.75 14.38
C ALA A 61 8.60 -19.82 13.69
N MET A 62 7.77 -20.79 14.10
CA MET A 62 6.46 -21.07 13.52
C MET A 62 5.41 -21.32 14.63
N PRO A 63 4.91 -20.28 15.33
CA PRO A 63 3.82 -20.47 16.29
C PRO A 63 2.57 -21.00 15.58
N SER A 64 1.68 -21.69 16.36
CA SER A 64 0.44 -22.19 15.80
C SER A 64 -0.50 -21.04 15.41
N VAL A 65 -1.35 -21.28 14.43
CA VAL A 65 -2.39 -20.31 14.05
C VAL A 65 -3.31 -20.03 15.25
N PHE A 66 -3.57 -21.05 16.07
CA PHE A 66 -4.36 -20.88 17.28
C PHE A 66 -3.68 -19.94 18.29
N ASP A 67 -2.36 -20.07 18.50
CA ASP A 67 -1.61 -19.18 19.39
C ASP A 67 -1.59 -17.74 18.87
N MET A 68 -1.44 -17.56 17.53
CA MET A 68 -1.52 -16.23 16.90
C MET A 68 -2.87 -15.56 17.16
N VAL A 69 -3.97 -16.30 17.04
CA VAL A 69 -5.34 -15.77 17.31
C VAL A 69 -5.55 -15.51 18.80
N ARG A 70 -5.12 -16.43 19.67
CA ARG A 70 -5.24 -16.29 21.13
C ARG A 70 -4.46 -15.07 21.63
N GLU A 71 -3.34 -14.75 21.00
CA GLU A 71 -2.47 -13.65 21.39
C GLU A 71 -3.16 -12.28 21.34
N PHE A 72 -4.15 -12.09 20.46
CA PHE A 72 -4.92 -10.84 20.39
C PHE A 72 -5.67 -10.52 21.68
N GLY A 73 -6.12 -11.55 22.41
CA GLY A 73 -6.82 -11.40 23.68
C GLY A 73 -5.89 -11.22 24.89
N GLN A 74 -4.59 -11.41 24.73
CA GLN A 74 -3.63 -11.28 25.83
C GLN A 74 -3.32 -9.81 26.15
N PRO A 75 -2.93 -9.50 27.41
CA PRO A 75 -2.47 -8.17 27.75
C PRO A 75 -1.17 -7.82 27.01
N GLN A 76 -1.02 -6.56 26.62
CA GLN A 76 0.15 -6.04 25.89
C GLN A 76 1.47 -6.34 26.60
N THR A 77 1.50 -6.05 27.93
CA THR A 77 2.62 -6.34 28.81
C THR A 77 2.07 -6.98 30.11
N ARG A 78 2.94 -7.66 30.88
CA ARG A 78 2.52 -8.23 32.15
C ARG A 78 1.99 -7.14 33.08
N GLY A 79 0.73 -7.26 33.50
CA GLY A 79 0.07 -6.28 34.36
C GLY A 79 -0.62 -5.11 33.64
N SER A 80 -0.58 -5.05 32.30
CA SER A 80 -1.33 -4.05 31.53
C SER A 80 -2.80 -4.42 31.44
N SER A 81 -3.67 -3.41 31.50
CA SER A 81 -5.11 -3.55 31.22
C SER A 81 -5.43 -3.53 29.73
N THR A 82 -4.48 -3.07 28.88
CA THR A 82 -4.66 -2.99 27.44
C THR A 82 -4.37 -4.33 26.77
N SER A 83 -5.24 -4.77 25.87
CA SER A 83 -5.04 -5.99 25.10
C SER A 83 -4.14 -5.74 23.88
N VAL A 84 -3.48 -6.80 23.38
CA VAL A 84 -2.72 -6.74 22.14
C VAL A 84 -3.61 -6.28 20.97
N LEU A 85 -4.88 -6.72 20.94
CA LEU A 85 -5.84 -6.32 19.91
C LEU A 85 -6.05 -4.81 19.87
N SER A 86 -6.26 -4.16 21.04
CA SER A 86 -6.50 -2.71 21.08
C SER A 86 -5.28 -1.93 20.61
N VAL A 87 -4.08 -2.35 21.02
CA VAL A 87 -2.83 -1.70 20.60
C VAL A 87 -2.58 -1.87 19.10
N VAL A 88 -2.76 -3.08 18.56
CA VAL A 88 -2.61 -3.34 17.12
C VAL A 88 -3.66 -2.57 16.31
N ALA A 89 -4.92 -2.50 16.78
CA ALA A 89 -5.97 -1.77 16.09
C ALA A 89 -5.69 -0.26 16.05
N GLU A 90 -5.24 0.33 17.16
CA GLU A 90 -4.85 1.74 17.23
C GLU A 90 -3.67 2.04 16.32
N ALA A 91 -2.60 1.24 16.39
CA ALA A 91 -1.44 1.39 15.53
C ALA A 91 -1.79 1.23 14.04
N THR A 92 -2.66 0.27 13.71
CA THR A 92 -3.15 0.07 12.34
C THR A 92 -3.93 1.29 11.84
N LEU A 93 -4.77 1.88 12.69
CA LEU A 93 -5.50 3.11 12.36
C LEU A 93 -4.58 4.30 12.13
N ASN A 94 -3.57 4.49 12.99
CA ASN A 94 -2.57 5.55 12.84
C ASN A 94 -1.79 5.40 11.53
N SER A 95 -1.31 4.19 11.23
CA SER A 95 -0.64 3.91 9.95
C SER A 95 -1.57 4.13 8.74
N LEU A 96 -2.87 3.82 8.87
CA LEU A 96 -3.87 4.07 7.81
C LEU A 96 -4.02 5.57 7.53
N LEU A 97 -4.11 6.39 8.58
CA LEU A 97 -4.21 7.83 8.43
C LEU A 97 -2.97 8.43 7.75
N LEU A 98 -1.78 7.97 8.13
CA LEU A 98 -0.52 8.38 7.49
C LEU A 98 -0.46 7.93 6.02
N ALA A 99 -0.89 6.71 5.71
CA ALA A 99 -0.92 6.19 4.35
C ALA A 99 -1.93 6.93 3.46
N LEU A 100 -3.08 7.33 4.01
CA LEU A 100 -4.05 8.17 3.30
C LEU A 100 -3.51 9.57 3.04
N ALA A 101 -2.85 10.18 4.02
CA ALA A 101 -2.18 11.47 3.84
C ALA A 101 -1.07 11.37 2.77
N ALA A 102 -0.25 10.33 2.83
CA ALA A 102 0.79 10.05 1.84
C ALA A 102 0.22 9.86 0.43
N LEU A 103 -0.86 9.10 0.29
CA LEU A 103 -1.54 8.90 -0.98
C LEU A 103 -2.13 10.22 -1.51
N ALA A 104 -2.73 11.05 -0.65
CA ALA A 104 -3.27 12.34 -1.03
C ALA A 104 -2.16 13.28 -1.56
N VAL A 105 -1.05 13.42 -0.83
CA VAL A 105 0.11 14.22 -1.24
C VAL A 105 0.71 13.68 -2.53
N GLY A 106 0.94 12.37 -2.62
CA GLY A 106 1.45 11.71 -3.81
C GLY A 106 0.52 11.89 -5.02
N THR A 107 -0.80 11.90 -4.80
CA THR A 107 -1.79 12.16 -5.87
C THR A 107 -1.71 13.59 -6.39
N VAL A 108 -1.61 14.56 -5.51
CA VAL A 108 -1.47 15.97 -5.91
C VAL A 108 -0.17 16.17 -6.70
N ILE A 109 0.95 15.67 -6.19
CA ILE A 109 2.25 15.78 -6.86
C ILE A 109 2.21 15.04 -8.20
N GLY A 110 1.70 13.80 -8.23
CA GLY A 110 1.65 12.95 -9.41
C GLY A 110 0.79 13.53 -10.54
N ILE A 111 -0.40 14.01 -10.22
CA ILE A 111 -1.30 14.65 -11.20
C ILE A 111 -0.68 15.96 -11.70
N SER A 112 -0.11 16.77 -10.80
CA SER A 112 0.54 18.03 -11.17
C SER A 112 1.73 17.79 -12.12
N ALA A 113 2.58 16.81 -11.83
CA ALA A 113 3.69 16.43 -12.68
C ALA A 113 3.19 15.96 -14.07
N ALA A 114 2.15 15.12 -14.12
CA ALA A 114 1.55 14.66 -15.38
C ALA A 114 0.94 15.82 -16.17
N MET A 115 0.29 16.76 -15.49
CA MET A 115 -0.29 17.95 -16.13
C MET A 115 0.78 18.82 -16.78
N VAL A 116 1.90 19.09 -16.07
CA VAL A 116 3.04 19.85 -16.60
C VAL A 116 3.67 19.12 -17.79
N MET A 117 3.87 17.80 -17.69
CA MET A 117 4.41 16.97 -18.79
C MET A 117 3.47 16.91 -20.00
N THR A 118 2.16 17.00 -19.80
CA THR A 118 1.18 17.04 -20.90
C THR A 118 1.16 18.41 -21.58
N ARG A 119 1.44 19.47 -20.83
CA ARG A 119 1.45 20.85 -21.37
C ARG A 119 2.73 21.17 -22.14
N PHE A 120 3.88 20.68 -21.65
CA PHE A 120 5.18 21.06 -22.15
C PHE A 120 6.01 19.81 -22.51
N ASP A 121 6.28 19.61 -23.80
CA ASP A 121 7.11 18.48 -24.27
C ASP A 121 8.53 18.51 -23.69
N PHE A 122 9.10 19.71 -23.48
CA PHE A 122 10.36 19.86 -22.77
C PHE A 122 10.32 19.27 -21.36
N ALA A 123 9.25 19.59 -20.59
CA ALA A 123 9.07 19.04 -19.24
C ALA A 123 8.92 17.51 -19.27
N ARG A 124 8.20 16.99 -20.24
CA ARG A 124 8.05 15.53 -20.41
C ARG A 124 9.40 14.84 -20.65
N ARG A 125 10.22 15.38 -21.56
CA ARG A 125 11.55 14.82 -21.87
C ARG A 125 12.51 14.93 -20.69
N GLY A 126 12.41 16.01 -19.90
CA GLY A 126 13.22 16.21 -18.71
C GLY A 126 12.76 15.41 -17.50
N LEU A 127 11.48 15.47 -17.14
CA LEU A 127 10.98 14.86 -15.90
C LEU A 127 10.83 13.34 -15.96
N MET A 128 10.50 12.77 -17.13
CA MET A 128 10.26 11.33 -17.25
C MET A 128 11.46 10.47 -16.83
N PRO A 129 12.71 10.76 -17.25
CA PRO A 129 13.88 10.04 -16.76
C PRO A 129 14.05 10.14 -15.25
N TRP A 130 13.82 11.32 -14.66
CA TRP A 130 13.93 11.52 -13.21
C TRP A 130 12.87 10.75 -12.43
N LEU A 131 11.64 10.67 -12.94
CA LEU A 131 10.59 9.85 -12.38
C LEU A 131 11.03 8.38 -12.30
N VAL A 132 11.64 7.85 -13.34
CA VAL A 132 12.13 6.46 -13.36
C VAL A 132 13.31 6.28 -12.41
N ILE A 133 14.29 7.17 -12.44
CA ILE A 133 15.48 7.12 -11.59
C ILE A 133 15.08 7.20 -10.11
N SER A 134 14.08 8.02 -9.75
CA SER A 134 13.62 8.15 -8.36
C SER A 134 13.19 6.82 -7.75
N GLN A 135 12.69 5.88 -8.56
CA GLN A 135 12.24 4.56 -8.08
C GLN A 135 13.40 3.59 -7.82
N THR A 136 14.61 3.91 -8.26
CA THR A 136 15.80 3.09 -7.98
C THR A 136 16.45 3.40 -6.64
N ILE A 137 16.05 4.49 -6.00
CA ILE A 137 16.62 4.92 -4.73
C ILE A 137 16.09 4.01 -3.60
N PRO A 138 16.96 3.36 -2.81
CA PRO A 138 16.54 2.53 -1.69
C PRO A 138 15.79 3.35 -0.63
N LEU A 139 14.52 3.06 -0.41
CA LEU A 139 13.68 3.80 0.53
C LEU A 139 14.24 3.80 1.97
N ILE A 140 14.81 2.67 2.40
CA ILE A 140 15.43 2.53 3.73
C ILE A 140 16.56 3.56 3.93
N ALA A 141 17.30 3.89 2.87
CA ALA A 141 18.38 4.89 2.95
C ALA A 141 17.82 6.33 3.03
N LEU A 142 16.66 6.59 2.41
CA LEU A 142 16.03 7.90 2.45
C LEU A 142 15.38 8.23 3.79
N ALA A 143 14.89 7.24 4.53
CA ALA A 143 14.11 7.47 5.74
C ALA A 143 14.86 8.27 6.82
N PRO A 144 16.10 7.94 7.21
CA PRO A 144 16.86 8.77 8.15
C PRO A 144 17.16 10.18 7.62
N LEU A 145 17.39 10.31 6.31
CA LEU A 145 17.67 11.60 5.68
C LEU A 145 16.46 12.54 5.76
N THR A 146 15.24 12.01 5.57
CA THR A 146 14.01 12.84 5.66
C THR A 146 13.79 13.38 7.07
N VAL A 147 14.19 12.65 8.12
CA VAL A 147 14.15 13.15 9.50
C VAL A 147 15.22 14.22 9.73
N THR A 148 16.46 13.94 9.33
CA THR A 148 17.59 14.85 9.57
C THR A 148 17.42 16.16 8.81
N TRP A 149 17.07 16.10 7.53
CA TRP A 149 16.88 17.31 6.71
C TRP A 149 15.58 18.02 7.05
N GLY A 150 14.49 17.24 7.25
CA GLY A 150 13.20 17.78 7.60
C GLY A 150 13.22 18.50 8.95
N GLY A 151 13.91 17.94 9.96
CA GLY A 151 14.04 18.56 11.27
C GLY A 151 14.72 19.94 11.28
N GLN A 152 15.36 20.33 10.17
CA GLN A 152 15.90 21.68 9.98
C GLN A 152 14.88 22.65 9.34
N ILE A 153 13.73 22.14 8.89
CA ILE A 153 12.70 22.93 8.24
C ILE A 153 11.75 23.50 9.29
N ASN A 154 11.81 24.80 9.49
CA ASN A 154 10.82 25.56 10.24
C ASN A 154 10.29 26.68 9.36
N ILE A 155 9.12 26.46 8.75
CA ILE A 155 8.50 27.41 7.81
C ILE A 155 7.13 27.80 8.35
N LEU A 156 6.92 29.08 8.59
CA LEU A 156 5.64 29.63 9.03
C LEU A 156 5.06 28.97 10.29
N GLY A 157 5.93 28.52 11.23
CA GLY A 157 5.51 27.84 12.45
C GLY A 157 5.22 26.34 12.28
N PHE A 158 5.44 25.79 11.09
CA PHE A 158 5.37 24.35 10.89
C PHE A 158 6.70 23.69 11.31
N GLU A 159 6.64 22.86 12.34
CA GLU A 159 7.75 22.05 12.79
C GLU A 159 7.66 20.65 12.17
N TRP A 160 8.76 20.23 11.55
CA TRP A 160 8.84 18.90 10.98
C TRP A 160 8.87 17.84 12.07
N GLN A 161 7.92 16.93 12.04
CA GLN A 161 7.81 15.82 12.97
C GLN A 161 8.10 14.48 12.28
N LYS A 162 8.31 13.42 13.05
CA LYS A 162 8.58 12.07 12.51
C LYS A 162 7.46 11.57 11.59
N TRP A 163 6.20 11.83 11.92
CA TRP A 163 5.06 11.45 11.08
C TRP A 163 5.09 12.15 9.70
N THR A 164 5.62 13.37 9.62
CA THR A 164 5.79 14.08 8.34
C THR A 164 6.74 13.32 7.43
N SER A 165 7.86 12.78 7.98
CA SER A 165 8.77 11.93 7.21
C SER A 165 8.08 10.68 6.68
N ALA A 166 7.20 10.05 7.47
CA ALA A 166 6.43 8.89 7.02
C ALA A 166 5.49 9.24 5.86
N VAL A 167 4.80 10.37 5.95
CA VAL A 167 3.93 10.86 4.87
C VAL A 167 4.73 11.18 3.61
N VAL A 168 5.88 11.86 3.73
CA VAL A 168 6.74 12.20 2.58
C VAL A 168 7.28 10.95 1.90
N LEU A 169 7.73 9.95 2.64
CA LEU A 169 8.24 8.70 2.06
C LEU A 169 7.13 7.86 1.40
N GLY A 170 5.95 7.80 2.01
CA GLY A 170 4.79 7.17 1.38
C GLY A 170 4.34 7.91 0.12
N ALA A 171 4.35 9.26 0.14
CA ALA A 171 4.05 10.09 -1.03
C ALA A 171 5.11 9.91 -2.13
N PHE A 172 6.38 9.80 -1.77
CA PHE A 172 7.48 9.55 -2.70
C PHE A 172 7.32 8.23 -3.47
N LEU A 173 6.80 7.18 -2.84
CA LEU A 173 6.52 5.94 -3.56
C LEU A 173 5.23 5.99 -4.37
N SER A 174 4.20 6.70 -3.88
CA SER A 174 2.89 6.72 -4.51
C SER A 174 2.78 7.69 -5.68
N PHE A 175 3.59 8.77 -5.75
CA PHE A 175 3.47 9.77 -6.81
C PHE A 175 3.82 9.23 -8.20
N PHE A 176 4.75 8.29 -8.29
CA PHE A 176 5.21 7.75 -9.58
C PHE A 176 4.13 7.01 -10.36
N PRO A 177 3.45 5.98 -9.79
CA PRO A 177 2.39 5.28 -10.51
C PRO A 177 1.25 6.24 -10.91
N ILE A 178 0.96 7.25 -10.07
CA ILE A 178 -0.05 8.26 -10.37
C ILE A 178 0.41 9.16 -11.53
N SER A 179 1.66 9.62 -11.51
CA SER A 179 2.21 10.44 -12.60
C SER A 179 2.14 9.73 -13.93
N VAL A 180 2.56 8.46 -13.97
CA VAL A 180 2.56 7.66 -15.21
C VAL A 180 1.13 7.35 -15.66
N GLY A 181 0.24 6.97 -14.75
CA GLY A 181 -1.17 6.70 -15.05
C GLY A 181 -1.90 7.95 -15.55
N ALA A 182 -1.71 9.08 -14.88
CA ALA A 182 -2.29 10.35 -15.27
C ALA A 182 -1.76 10.82 -16.63
N LEU A 183 -0.46 10.72 -16.87
CA LEU A 183 0.16 11.11 -18.14
C LEU A 183 -0.40 10.28 -19.32
N ARG A 184 -0.52 8.96 -19.14
CA ARG A 184 -1.16 8.08 -20.12
C ARG A 184 -2.60 8.48 -20.36
N GLY A 185 -3.35 8.74 -19.29
CA GLY A 185 -4.75 9.12 -19.37
C GLY A 185 -4.98 10.49 -20.01
N PHE A 186 -4.15 11.50 -19.71
CA PHE A 186 -4.25 12.83 -20.33
C PHE A 186 -3.91 12.82 -21.82
N ASN A 187 -3.15 11.85 -22.28
CA ASN A 187 -2.78 11.67 -23.70
C ASN A 187 -3.64 10.59 -24.41
N SER A 188 -4.70 10.09 -23.77
CA SER A 188 -5.58 9.05 -24.34
C SER A 188 -6.64 9.59 -25.33
N PRO A 189 -7.09 10.88 -25.27
CA PRO A 189 -8.01 11.38 -26.29
C PRO A 189 -7.44 11.27 -27.70
N SER A 190 -8.27 10.97 -28.68
CA SER A 190 -7.89 10.91 -30.09
C SER A 190 -7.49 12.31 -30.61
N SER A 191 -6.67 12.35 -31.67
CA SER A 191 -6.26 13.59 -32.32
C SER A 191 -7.46 14.40 -32.79
N GLU A 192 -8.47 13.73 -33.35
CA GLU A 192 -9.71 14.35 -33.85
C GLU A 192 -10.47 15.06 -32.72
N SER A 193 -10.50 14.45 -31.52
CA SER A 193 -11.16 15.08 -30.35
C SER A 193 -10.41 16.31 -29.88
N VAL A 194 -9.07 16.33 -29.96
CA VAL A 194 -8.25 17.48 -29.59
C VAL A 194 -8.40 18.58 -30.65
N GLU A 195 -8.34 18.27 -31.94
CA GLU A 195 -8.56 19.19 -33.06
C GLU A 195 -9.95 19.81 -33.03
N LEU A 196 -10.98 19.04 -32.62
CA LEU A 196 -12.32 19.57 -32.43
C LEU A 196 -12.32 20.66 -31.32
N MET A 197 -11.65 20.42 -30.21
CA MET A 197 -11.53 21.44 -29.15
C MET A 197 -10.78 22.70 -29.65
N ASP A 198 -9.78 22.51 -30.48
CA ASP A 198 -9.01 23.63 -31.09
C ASP A 198 -9.88 24.41 -32.10
N SER A 199 -10.73 23.74 -32.88
CA SER A 199 -11.66 24.39 -33.83
C SER A 199 -12.72 25.26 -33.11
N TYR A 200 -13.07 24.92 -31.86
CA TYR A 200 -13.90 25.76 -31.00
C TYR A 200 -13.10 26.86 -30.25
N ALA A 201 -11.81 27.06 -30.59
CA ALA A 201 -10.90 27.98 -29.89
C ALA A 201 -10.89 27.74 -28.36
N ALA A 202 -11.04 26.48 -27.93
CA ALA A 202 -11.05 26.14 -26.50
C ALA A 202 -9.66 26.40 -25.90
N SER A 203 -9.62 27.09 -24.74
CA SER A 203 -8.36 27.26 -24.02
C SER A 203 -7.79 25.92 -23.56
N TRP A 204 -6.46 25.85 -23.38
CA TRP A 204 -5.79 24.65 -22.86
C TRP A 204 -6.44 24.13 -21.58
N TRP A 205 -6.82 25.00 -20.63
CA TRP A 205 -7.47 24.64 -19.40
C TRP A 205 -8.88 24.04 -19.63
N SER A 206 -9.62 24.57 -20.60
CA SER A 206 -10.92 24.02 -21.01
C SER A 206 -10.78 22.62 -21.60
N THR A 207 -9.83 22.43 -22.51
CA THR A 207 -9.49 21.12 -23.11
C THR A 207 -9.04 20.12 -22.06
N TRP A 208 -8.18 20.57 -21.10
CA TRP A 208 -7.73 19.70 -20.01
C TRP A 208 -8.91 19.25 -19.13
N ARG A 209 -9.74 20.20 -18.67
CA ARG A 209 -10.83 19.90 -17.72
C ARG A 209 -11.98 19.13 -18.38
N LYS A 210 -12.34 19.44 -19.64
CA LYS A 210 -13.53 18.88 -20.30
C LYS A 210 -13.22 17.61 -21.12
N LEU A 211 -12.00 17.44 -21.61
CA LEU A 211 -11.63 16.32 -22.46
C LEU A 211 -10.59 15.40 -21.76
N ARG A 212 -9.40 15.93 -21.40
CA ARG A 212 -8.29 15.11 -20.93
C ARG A 212 -8.51 14.51 -19.54
N LEU A 213 -9.05 15.27 -18.59
CA LEU A 213 -9.29 14.81 -17.23
C LEU A 213 -10.37 13.70 -17.17
N PRO A 214 -11.54 13.83 -17.81
CA PRO A 214 -12.51 12.74 -17.89
C PRO A 214 -11.97 11.48 -18.61
N ALA A 215 -11.21 11.65 -19.69
CA ALA A 215 -10.59 10.55 -20.42
C ALA A 215 -9.51 9.83 -19.59
N ALA A 216 -8.89 10.51 -18.62
CA ALA A 216 -7.87 9.92 -17.76
C ALA A 216 -8.43 9.01 -16.67
N LEU A 217 -9.69 9.10 -16.30
CA LEU A 217 -10.28 8.33 -15.19
C LEU A 217 -10.07 6.81 -15.31
N PRO A 218 -10.20 6.16 -16.48
CA PRO A 218 -9.93 4.73 -16.62
C PRO A 218 -8.49 4.35 -16.33
N TYR A 219 -7.54 5.24 -16.60
CA TYR A 219 -6.10 5.04 -16.38
C TYR A 219 -5.68 5.36 -14.94
N LEU A 220 -6.35 6.31 -14.31
CA LEU A 220 -6.10 6.69 -12.91
C LEU A 220 -6.53 5.59 -11.93
N THR A 221 -7.61 4.86 -12.22
CA THR A 221 -8.10 3.78 -11.35
C THR A 221 -7.03 2.73 -11.03
N PRO A 222 -6.39 2.06 -11.99
CA PRO A 222 -5.33 1.09 -11.70
C PRO A 222 -4.09 1.76 -11.10
N ALA A 223 -3.76 2.98 -11.52
CA ALA A 223 -2.65 3.73 -10.97
C ALA A 223 -2.84 4.06 -9.48
N MET A 224 -4.06 4.46 -9.07
CA MET A 224 -4.40 4.72 -7.67
C MET A 224 -4.32 3.46 -6.80
N ARG A 225 -4.70 2.30 -7.30
CA ARG A 225 -4.56 1.03 -6.57
C ARG A 225 -3.09 0.70 -6.30
N LEU A 226 -2.25 0.85 -7.33
CA LEU A 226 -0.81 0.63 -7.18
C LEU A 226 -0.19 1.67 -6.23
N ALA A 227 -0.57 2.94 -6.36
CA ALA A 227 -0.11 4.01 -5.50
C ALA A 227 -0.53 3.81 -4.04
N ALA A 228 -1.74 3.32 -3.80
CA ALA A 228 -2.22 3.01 -2.46
C ALA A 228 -1.36 1.94 -1.76
N SER A 229 -1.02 0.87 -2.47
CA SER A 229 -0.11 -0.15 -1.97
C SER A 229 1.30 0.41 -1.72
N ALA A 230 1.78 1.26 -2.62
CA ALA A 230 3.08 1.93 -2.49
C ALA A 230 3.11 2.89 -1.29
N ALA A 231 2.03 3.64 -1.05
CA ALA A 231 1.90 4.53 0.11
C ALA A 231 1.94 3.74 1.44
N VAL A 232 1.18 2.64 1.53
CA VAL A 232 1.21 1.75 2.72
C VAL A 232 2.61 1.21 2.95
N PHE A 233 3.26 0.70 1.91
CA PHE A 233 4.62 0.19 2.02
C PHE A 233 5.61 1.28 2.49
N GLY A 234 5.54 2.48 1.90
CA GLY A 234 6.39 3.60 2.27
C GLY A 234 6.22 4.04 3.72
N VAL A 235 4.98 4.07 4.21
CA VAL A 235 4.69 4.40 5.61
C VAL A 235 5.21 3.33 6.56
N ILE A 236 4.95 2.05 6.31
CA ILE A 236 5.44 0.95 7.17
C ILE A 236 6.97 0.95 7.25
N VAL A 237 7.67 1.07 6.11
CA VAL A 237 9.14 1.15 6.10
C VAL A 237 9.64 2.37 6.88
N SER A 238 8.96 3.51 6.73
CA SER A 238 9.29 4.72 7.49
C SER A 238 9.09 4.53 9.00
N GLU A 239 7.98 3.94 9.43
CA GLU A 239 7.71 3.66 10.84
C GLU A 239 8.82 2.81 11.49
N ILE A 240 9.28 1.79 10.77
CA ILE A 240 10.38 0.92 11.22
C ILE A 240 11.70 1.68 11.31
N THR A 241 12.04 2.48 10.28
CA THR A 241 13.37 3.09 10.15
C THR A 241 13.52 4.41 10.92
N VAL A 242 12.45 5.19 11.01
CA VAL A 242 12.40 6.47 11.73
C VAL A 242 12.10 6.28 13.22
N GLY A 243 11.59 5.10 13.60
CA GLY A 243 11.18 4.82 14.98
C GLY A 243 9.94 5.63 15.39
N LEU A 244 8.91 5.61 14.55
CA LEU A 244 7.61 6.22 14.86
C LEU A 244 6.79 5.23 15.70
N THR A 245 6.67 5.49 16.99
CA THR A 245 6.18 4.54 18.01
C THR A 245 4.70 4.15 17.88
N ASP A 246 3.89 4.97 17.20
CA ASP A 246 2.43 4.85 17.17
C ASP A 246 1.92 4.04 15.97
N GLY A 247 2.84 3.54 15.12
CA GLY A 247 2.51 2.82 13.89
C GLY A 247 2.66 1.30 13.99
N VAL A 248 1.94 0.59 13.11
CA VAL A 248 1.98 -0.88 13.05
C VAL A 248 3.35 -1.41 12.62
N GLY A 249 4.10 -0.66 11.79
CA GLY A 249 5.47 -1.02 11.40
C GLY A 249 6.43 -1.02 12.59
N PHE A 250 6.31 -0.05 13.49
CA PHE A 250 7.08 -0.03 14.73
C PHE A 250 6.71 -1.20 15.66
N LEU A 251 5.42 -1.56 15.74
CA LEU A 251 5.00 -2.72 16.54
C LEU A 251 5.63 -4.02 16.04
N ILE A 252 5.76 -4.21 14.72
CA ILE A 252 6.45 -5.39 14.16
C ILE A 252 7.89 -5.44 14.70
N LEU A 253 8.62 -4.33 14.61
CA LEU A 253 10.01 -4.26 15.09
C LEU A 253 10.10 -4.50 16.60
N SER A 254 9.24 -3.85 17.38
CA SER A 254 9.18 -3.98 18.84
C SER A 254 8.90 -5.43 19.27
N TYR A 255 7.91 -6.07 18.64
CA TYR A 255 7.54 -7.45 18.95
C TYR A 255 8.60 -8.45 18.48
N LEU A 256 9.33 -8.17 17.39
CA LEU A 256 10.50 -8.96 16.99
C LEU A 256 11.61 -8.89 18.03
N GLN A 257 11.81 -7.73 18.66
CA GLN A 257 12.82 -7.55 19.72
C GLN A 257 12.43 -8.24 21.04
N GLU A 258 11.14 -8.35 21.35
CA GLU A 258 10.64 -9.17 22.45
C GLU A 258 10.87 -10.67 22.24
N GLY A 259 11.04 -11.09 21.05
CA GLY A 259 11.53 -12.29 20.33
C GLY A 259 11.20 -13.64 20.92
N THR A 260 11.74 -14.01 22.08
CA THR A 260 11.72 -15.41 22.54
C THR A 260 10.58 -15.69 23.54
N SER A 261 10.05 -14.68 24.19
CA SER A 261 9.04 -14.87 25.24
C SER A 261 7.62 -15.06 24.71
N ARG A 262 7.28 -14.39 23.59
CA ARG A 262 5.94 -14.42 22.96
C ARG A 262 6.03 -14.34 21.42
N PRO A 263 6.51 -15.39 20.75
CA PRO A 263 6.75 -15.34 19.30
C PRO A 263 5.49 -15.13 18.47
N ALA A 264 4.32 -15.56 18.95
CA ALA A 264 3.03 -15.34 18.29
C ALA A 264 2.64 -13.86 18.21
N LYS A 265 3.17 -13.00 19.10
CA LYS A 265 2.82 -11.58 19.19
C LYS A 265 3.19 -10.80 17.92
N VAL A 266 4.31 -11.12 17.26
CA VAL A 266 4.72 -10.50 15.99
C VAL A 266 3.66 -10.69 14.91
N TYR A 267 3.04 -11.87 14.86
CA TYR A 267 2.03 -12.19 13.85
C TYR A 267 0.74 -11.38 14.03
N THR A 268 0.45 -10.90 15.25
CA THR A 268 -0.68 -9.97 15.45
C THR A 268 -0.42 -8.61 14.78
N ALA A 269 0.80 -8.08 14.84
CA ALA A 269 1.15 -6.86 14.15
C ALA A 269 1.20 -7.05 12.62
N ILE A 270 1.68 -8.22 12.15
CA ILE A 270 1.61 -8.59 10.72
C ILE A 270 0.15 -8.65 10.25
N ALA A 271 -0.76 -9.24 11.04
CA ALA A 271 -2.19 -9.24 10.72
C ALA A 271 -2.75 -7.80 10.65
N GLY A 272 -2.31 -6.90 11.54
CA GLY A 272 -2.62 -5.46 11.48
C GLY A 272 -2.22 -4.84 10.14
N THR A 273 -1.03 -5.18 9.60
CA THR A 273 -0.60 -4.68 8.27
C THR A 273 -1.44 -5.24 7.13
N VAL A 274 -1.89 -6.48 7.23
CA VAL A 274 -2.82 -7.07 6.25
C VAL A 274 -4.15 -6.33 6.28
N VAL A 275 -4.70 -6.05 7.47
CA VAL A 275 -5.93 -5.26 7.63
C VAL A 275 -5.74 -3.85 7.07
N LEU A 276 -4.61 -3.20 7.33
CA LEU A 276 -4.23 -1.90 6.76
C LEU A 276 -4.28 -1.92 5.22
N GLY A 277 -3.62 -2.90 4.60
CA GLY A 277 -3.61 -3.05 3.14
C GLY A 277 -5.00 -3.28 2.55
N LEU A 278 -5.82 -4.13 3.20
CA LEU A 278 -7.21 -4.39 2.79
C LEU A 278 -8.10 -3.16 2.96
N ALA A 279 -7.95 -2.41 4.05
CA ALA A 279 -8.68 -1.16 4.28
C ALA A 279 -8.35 -0.14 3.19
N MET A 280 -7.06 0.05 2.90
CA MET A 280 -6.59 0.97 1.87
C MET A 280 -7.10 0.59 0.47
N ALA A 281 -7.00 -0.69 0.10
CA ALA A 281 -7.53 -1.19 -1.17
C ALA A 281 -9.07 -1.02 -1.27
N SER A 282 -9.78 -1.21 -0.16
CA SER A 282 -11.23 -1.02 -0.08
C SER A 282 -11.62 0.44 -0.27
N LEU A 283 -10.93 1.36 0.38
CA LEU A 283 -11.15 2.81 0.26
C LEU A 283 -10.94 3.28 -1.19
N VAL A 284 -9.84 2.87 -1.83
CA VAL A 284 -9.59 3.20 -3.24
C VAL A 284 -10.66 2.60 -4.15
N SER A 285 -11.08 1.34 -3.89
CA SER A 285 -12.14 0.71 -4.69
C SER A 285 -13.53 1.36 -4.53
N LEU A 286 -13.81 1.94 -3.36
CA LEU A 286 -15.03 2.74 -3.14
C LEU A 286 -14.98 4.04 -3.95
N GLY A 287 -13.83 4.74 -3.94
CA GLY A 287 -13.60 5.89 -4.80
C GLY A 287 -13.80 5.57 -6.28
N ASP A 288 -13.22 4.45 -6.75
CA ASP A 288 -13.40 3.98 -8.13
C ASP A 288 -14.88 3.79 -8.52
N ARG A 289 -15.69 3.22 -7.61
CA ARG A 289 -17.13 3.02 -7.85
C ARG A 289 -17.89 4.32 -7.96
N TYR A 290 -17.51 5.29 -7.14
CA TYR A 290 -18.11 6.63 -7.19
C TYR A 290 -17.80 7.30 -8.53
N PHE A 291 -16.56 7.30 -8.98
CA PHE A 291 -16.15 7.86 -10.26
C PHE A 291 -16.68 7.05 -11.46
N ALA A 292 -16.78 5.73 -11.35
CA ALA A 292 -17.33 4.89 -12.42
C ALA A 292 -18.80 5.20 -12.74
N ARG A 293 -19.59 5.70 -11.79
CA ARG A 293 -20.97 6.13 -12.02
C ARG A 293 -21.07 7.37 -12.91
N HIS A 294 -20.02 8.17 -12.99
CA HIS A 294 -19.96 9.41 -13.74
C HIS A 294 -19.17 9.28 -15.05
N ARG A 295 -18.76 8.05 -15.42
CA ARG A 295 -18.08 7.81 -16.70
C ARG A 295 -19.08 7.92 -17.84
N PRO A 296 -18.76 8.65 -18.93
CA PRO A 296 -19.50 8.54 -20.17
C PRO A 296 -19.50 7.07 -20.62
N LYS A 297 -20.65 6.54 -21.01
CA LYS A 297 -20.70 5.21 -21.61
C LYS A 297 -19.94 5.30 -22.93
N GLU A 298 -18.85 4.54 -23.06
CA GLU A 298 -18.19 4.36 -24.35
C GLU A 298 -19.26 3.81 -25.30
N VAL A 299 -19.53 4.55 -26.35
CA VAL A 299 -20.30 4.06 -27.49
C VAL A 299 -19.36 3.07 -28.17
N THR A 300 -19.55 1.78 -27.87
CA THR A 300 -18.93 0.71 -28.64
C THR A 300 -19.48 0.82 -30.08
N ALA A 301 -18.63 1.35 -30.94
CA ALA A 301 -18.81 1.30 -32.37
C ALA A 301 -18.49 -0.11 -32.88
#